data_bb4b56276453d29e97e4ee7462eaf235
#
_entry.id   bb4b56276453d29e97e4ee7462eaf235
#
_cell.length_a   1.000
_cell.length_b   1.000
_cell.length_c   1.000
_cell.angle_alpha   90.00
_cell.angle_beta   90.00
_cell.angle_gamma   90.00
#
_symmetry.space_group_name_H-M   'P 1'
#
loop_
_entity.id
_entity.type
_entity.pdbx_description
1 polymer ?
#
loop_
_entity_poly.entity_id
_entity_poly.type
_entity_poly.pdbx_seq_one_letter_code
_entity_poly.pdbx_strand_id
1 'polypeptide(L)'
;VSIPTEPIGSIPRPSDLLDALAAHAAGDLDAAALAERQRTAVADTIATLISLGSPVVTDGEQAKPSFATYPIAGPAGLAPDGAVIPFADGHQRQLPRLTAGPFRYQVYADSYLTVAQQHSTAPVKQAVIAPSALSLLYPADGIDGYSRADFLADLADEAEKDIRRCLEAGAHLVQLDFTEGRLSLKLDPSGGVLDSFIELNNAVLQRFSDAERARIGVHTCPGGDQDSTHSLDVDYAALLPKLLQLRAGAFYVQLASEADPDKVLAIIAEHLPADARVFVGVIDPIDPRVETPEEVRDRILTAARYLPADRLGTCDDCGFAPFADDTSTSRDTAFAKIRARIAGTALAAEALGI
;
A
#
# COMPACT_ATOMS: atom_id res chain seq x y z
N VAL A 1 21.83 -6.04 -15.70
CA VAL A 1 20.46 -6.00 -15.16
C VAL A 1 20.58 -5.58 -13.71
N SER A 2 19.83 -4.60 -13.24
CA SER A 2 19.82 -4.21 -11.82
C SER A 2 18.55 -4.72 -11.17
N ILE A 3 18.60 -5.09 -9.89
CA ILE A 3 17.42 -5.42 -9.09
C ILE A 3 16.67 -4.11 -8.80
N PRO A 4 15.42 -3.92 -9.24
CA PRO A 4 14.67 -2.72 -8.93
C PRO A 4 14.34 -2.68 -7.42
N THR A 5 14.35 -1.47 -6.84
CA THR A 5 14.02 -1.24 -5.43
C THR A 5 13.05 -0.07 -5.32
N GLU A 6 11.92 -0.28 -4.64
CA GLU A 6 10.82 0.69 -4.57
C GLU A 6 10.26 0.81 -3.15
N PRO A 7 9.91 2.01 -2.67
CA PRO A 7 9.20 2.16 -1.41
C PRO A 7 7.76 1.63 -1.54
N ILE A 8 7.13 1.21 -0.44
CA ILE A 8 5.69 0.91 -0.44
C ILE A 8 4.89 2.20 -0.59
N GLY A 9 5.08 3.18 0.30
CA GLY A 9 4.37 4.45 0.12
C GLY A 9 4.52 5.41 1.29
N SER A 10 3.84 5.15 2.38
CA SER A 10 3.72 6.07 3.49
C SER A 10 5.03 6.27 4.26
N ILE A 11 5.29 7.54 4.61
CA ILE A 11 6.41 7.99 5.43
C ILE A 11 5.83 8.75 6.64
N PRO A 12 6.39 8.59 7.85
CA PRO A 12 5.95 9.36 9.02
C PRO A 12 5.90 10.85 8.75
N ARG A 13 4.84 11.51 9.19
CA ARG A 13 4.64 12.96 8.96
C ARG A 13 5.60 13.76 9.82
N PRO A 14 6.16 14.87 9.32
CA PRO A 14 6.97 15.76 10.12
C PRO A 14 6.11 16.46 11.20
N SER A 15 6.72 16.84 12.30
CA SER A 15 6.00 17.41 13.48
C SER A 15 5.19 18.64 13.14
N ASP A 16 5.68 19.53 12.29
CA ASP A 16 4.97 20.74 11.86
C ASP A 16 3.72 20.44 11.03
N LEU A 17 3.70 19.33 10.28
CA LEU A 17 2.48 18.86 9.62
C LEU A 17 1.50 18.24 10.61
N LEU A 18 1.98 17.47 11.61
CA LEU A 18 1.11 16.93 12.67
C LEU A 18 0.45 18.06 13.47
N ASP A 19 1.22 19.10 13.83
CA ASP A 19 0.69 20.29 14.50
C ASP A 19 -0.35 21.02 13.63
N ALA A 20 -0.11 21.13 12.33
CA ALA A 20 -1.04 21.74 11.38
C ALA A 20 -2.34 20.93 11.22
N LEU A 21 -2.25 19.59 11.20
CA LEU A 21 -3.42 18.70 11.18
C LEU A 21 -4.27 18.88 12.45
N ALA A 22 -3.63 18.94 13.62
CA ALA A 22 -4.30 19.16 14.89
C ALA A 22 -4.97 20.55 14.94
N ALA A 23 -4.26 21.61 14.53
CA ALA A 23 -4.80 22.97 14.46
C ALA A 23 -5.99 23.07 13.49
N HIS A 24 -5.92 22.41 12.34
CA HIS A 24 -7.03 22.36 11.39
C HIS A 24 -8.26 21.65 11.98
N ALA A 25 -8.05 20.51 12.64
CA ALA A 25 -9.14 19.77 13.30
C ALA A 25 -9.80 20.58 14.41
N ALA A 26 -9.03 21.44 15.12
CA ALA A 26 -9.53 22.38 16.13
C ALA A 26 -10.24 23.63 15.53
N GLY A 27 -10.11 23.87 14.22
CA GLY A 27 -10.64 25.06 13.55
C GLY A 27 -9.71 26.29 13.60
N ASP A 28 -8.48 26.12 14.10
CA ASP A 28 -7.48 27.18 14.26
C ASP A 28 -6.63 27.39 12.98
N LEU A 29 -6.68 26.47 12.02
CA LEU A 29 -5.99 26.56 10.75
C LEU A 29 -6.97 26.29 9.60
N ASP A 30 -6.98 27.15 8.59
CA ASP A 30 -7.82 26.96 7.42
C ASP A 30 -7.30 25.88 6.47
N ALA A 31 -8.16 25.39 5.55
CA ALA A 31 -7.82 24.32 4.62
C ALA A 31 -6.71 24.69 3.63
N ALA A 32 -6.59 25.98 3.24
CA ALA A 32 -5.56 26.43 2.31
C ALA A 32 -4.16 26.41 2.98
N ALA A 33 -4.09 26.85 4.23
CA ALA A 33 -2.87 26.80 5.02
C ALA A 33 -2.45 25.35 5.32
N LEU A 34 -3.39 24.45 5.63
CA LEU A 34 -3.10 23.03 5.78
C LEU A 34 -2.55 22.43 4.47
N ALA A 35 -3.20 22.72 3.34
CA ALA A 35 -2.76 22.22 2.04
C ALA A 35 -1.33 22.67 1.69
N GLU A 36 -0.91 23.88 2.12
CA GLU A 36 0.48 24.34 1.94
C GLU A 36 1.46 23.53 2.79
N ARG A 37 1.11 23.21 4.05
CA ARG A 37 1.93 22.34 4.91
C ARG A 37 2.08 20.96 4.32
N GLN A 38 1.00 20.41 3.78
CA GLN A 38 1.01 19.10 3.11
C GLN A 38 1.92 19.12 1.87
N ARG A 39 1.85 20.15 1.01
CA ARG A 39 2.74 20.31 -0.15
C ARG A 39 4.21 20.38 0.27
N THR A 40 4.52 21.14 1.31
CA THR A 40 5.87 21.24 1.86
C THR A 40 6.38 19.87 2.33
N ALA A 41 5.58 19.13 3.06
CA ALA A 41 5.93 17.79 3.55
C ALA A 41 6.12 16.77 2.41
N VAL A 42 5.32 16.85 1.34
CA VAL A 42 5.50 16.05 0.11
C VAL A 42 6.84 16.39 -0.56
N ALA A 43 7.12 17.68 -0.75
CA ALA A 43 8.37 18.15 -1.36
C ALA A 43 9.61 17.68 -0.58
N ASP A 44 9.60 17.81 0.75
CA ASP A 44 10.67 17.36 1.63
C ASP A 44 10.87 15.84 1.58
N THR A 45 9.77 15.09 1.61
CA THR A 45 9.81 13.63 1.50
C THR A 45 10.44 13.18 0.19
N ILE A 46 10.04 13.76 -0.93
CA ILE A 46 10.59 13.44 -2.26
C ILE A 46 12.06 13.81 -2.35
N ALA A 47 12.43 15.04 -1.90
CA ALA A 47 13.82 15.46 -1.89
C ALA A 47 14.71 14.52 -1.07
N THR A 48 14.22 14.06 0.08
CA THR A 48 14.93 13.11 0.92
C THR A 48 15.08 11.75 0.21
N LEU A 49 14.01 11.19 -0.35
CA LEU A 49 14.07 9.92 -1.10
C LEU A 49 15.07 9.99 -2.27
N ILE A 50 15.06 11.08 -3.03
CA ILE A 50 16.02 11.31 -4.12
C ILE A 50 17.45 11.39 -3.57
N SER A 51 17.66 12.10 -2.46
CA SER A 51 18.98 12.23 -1.83
C SER A 51 19.56 10.91 -1.34
N LEU A 52 18.69 9.95 -0.99
CA LEU A 52 19.05 8.58 -0.63
C LEU A 52 19.38 7.70 -1.83
N GLY A 53 19.14 8.18 -3.05
CA GLY A 53 19.35 7.44 -4.29
C GLY A 53 18.18 6.49 -4.62
N SER A 54 16.97 6.75 -4.12
CA SER A 54 15.79 5.95 -4.48
C SER A 54 15.48 6.10 -5.97
N PRO A 55 15.45 5.01 -6.77
CA PRO A 55 15.20 5.11 -8.21
C PRO A 55 13.74 5.44 -8.54
N VAL A 56 12.83 5.17 -7.61
CA VAL A 56 11.41 5.50 -7.67
C VAL A 56 11.02 6.15 -6.34
N VAL A 57 10.18 7.16 -6.38
CA VAL A 57 9.70 7.88 -5.18
C VAL A 57 8.18 7.81 -5.07
N THR A 58 7.66 8.15 -3.89
CA THR A 58 6.23 8.31 -3.61
C THR A 58 5.97 9.67 -2.97
N ASP A 59 4.72 10.11 -2.87
CA ASP A 59 4.30 11.30 -2.12
C ASP A 59 4.47 11.16 -0.59
N GLY A 60 4.85 9.96 -0.12
CA GLY A 60 4.95 9.63 1.30
C GLY A 60 3.59 9.61 2.00
N GLU A 61 2.49 9.72 1.24
CA GLU A 61 1.10 9.83 1.73
C GLU A 61 0.88 11.00 2.69
N GLN A 62 1.70 12.03 2.57
CA GLN A 62 1.72 13.16 3.51
C GLN A 62 0.41 13.94 3.56
N ALA A 63 -0.35 13.95 2.45
CA ALA A 63 -1.63 14.66 2.35
C ALA A 63 -2.86 13.74 2.53
N LYS A 64 -2.67 12.41 2.59
CA LYS A 64 -3.77 11.47 2.81
C LYS A 64 -4.15 11.38 4.30
N PRO A 65 -5.45 11.34 4.66
CA PRO A 65 -5.88 11.04 6.02
C PRO A 65 -5.53 9.61 6.44
N SER A 66 -5.64 8.67 5.50
CA SER A 66 -5.12 7.31 5.56
C SER A 66 -4.99 6.74 4.16
N PHE A 67 -4.22 5.66 4.02
CA PHE A 67 -4.10 4.92 2.76
C PHE A 67 -5.47 4.38 2.29
N ALA A 68 -6.38 4.03 3.22
CA ALA A 68 -7.63 3.35 2.93
C ALA A 68 -8.81 4.31 2.68
N THR A 69 -8.88 5.45 3.39
CA THR A 69 -10.08 6.29 3.41
C THR A 69 -9.96 7.59 2.62
N TYR A 70 -8.83 7.83 1.94
CA TYR A 70 -8.67 9.05 1.14
C TYR A 70 -9.80 9.25 0.10
N PRO A 71 -10.37 8.20 -0.55
CA PRO A 71 -11.39 8.42 -1.59
C PRO A 71 -12.71 8.94 -1.03
N ILE A 72 -12.95 8.69 0.27
CA ILE A 72 -14.21 8.99 0.95
C ILE A 72 -14.10 10.14 1.96
N ALA A 73 -12.99 10.89 1.93
CA ALA A 73 -12.79 12.02 2.83
C ALA A 73 -13.84 13.10 2.61
N GLY A 74 -14.76 13.27 3.57
CA GLY A 74 -15.76 14.33 3.62
C GLY A 74 -17.12 14.11 2.95
N PRO A 75 -17.55 12.89 2.52
CA PRO A 75 -18.84 12.74 1.84
C PRO A 75 -20.05 12.74 2.77
N ALA A 76 -21.17 13.24 2.26
CA ALA A 76 -22.49 12.90 2.80
C ALA A 76 -22.78 11.40 2.55
N GLY A 77 -23.50 10.75 3.46
CA GLY A 77 -23.90 9.35 3.31
C GLY A 77 -22.97 8.33 3.98
N LEU A 78 -22.12 8.78 4.90
CA LEU A 78 -21.32 7.91 5.78
C LEU A 78 -21.66 8.13 7.25
N ALA A 79 -21.73 7.03 8.01
CA ALA A 79 -21.83 7.03 9.46
C ALA A 79 -20.53 6.46 10.06
N PRO A 80 -20.14 6.88 11.29
CA PRO A 80 -18.84 6.50 11.86
C PRO A 80 -18.78 5.08 12.43
N ASP A 81 -19.88 4.34 12.43
CA ASP A 81 -20.10 3.05 13.08
C ASP A 81 -19.96 1.84 12.15
N GLY A 82 -19.00 1.85 11.25
CA GLY A 82 -18.74 0.76 10.30
C GLY A 82 -17.91 -0.38 10.88
N ALA A 83 -17.25 -1.12 10.00
CA ALA A 83 -16.44 -2.28 10.39
C ALA A 83 -15.25 -1.88 11.28
N VAL A 84 -15.03 -2.64 12.35
CA VAL A 84 -13.91 -2.47 13.29
C VAL A 84 -12.80 -3.45 12.94
N ILE A 85 -11.59 -2.94 12.82
CA ILE A 85 -10.38 -3.73 12.55
C ILE A 85 -9.53 -3.73 13.83
N PRO A 86 -9.48 -4.87 14.57
CA PRO A 86 -8.67 -4.98 15.78
C PRO A 86 -7.22 -5.30 15.42
N PHE A 87 -6.27 -4.71 16.16
CA PHE A 87 -4.84 -4.96 16.07
C PHE A 87 -4.36 -5.83 17.24
N ALA A 88 -3.17 -6.41 17.11
CA ALA A 88 -2.64 -7.37 18.07
C ALA A 88 -2.37 -6.77 19.45
N ASP A 89 -2.05 -5.49 19.56
CA ASP A 89 -1.85 -4.75 20.81
C ASP A 89 -3.16 -4.29 21.48
N GLY A 90 -4.30 -4.49 20.81
CA GLY A 90 -5.64 -4.16 21.32
C GLY A 90 -6.19 -2.81 20.84
N HIS A 91 -5.41 -1.98 20.14
CA HIS A 91 -6.01 -0.81 19.50
C HIS A 91 -6.88 -1.21 18.32
N GLN A 92 -7.72 -0.30 17.86
CA GLN A 92 -8.69 -0.56 16.80
C GLN A 92 -8.76 0.59 15.81
N ARG A 93 -8.96 0.26 14.54
CA ARG A 93 -9.38 1.21 13.51
C ARG A 93 -10.81 0.92 13.10
N GLN A 94 -11.61 1.95 12.94
CA GLN A 94 -12.99 1.83 12.51
C GLN A 94 -13.17 2.45 11.14
N LEU A 95 -13.67 1.66 10.19
CA LEU A 95 -14.13 2.17 8.90
C LEU A 95 -15.49 2.85 9.07
N PRO A 96 -15.82 3.85 8.27
CA PRO A 96 -17.18 4.36 8.21
C PRO A 96 -18.12 3.31 7.58
N ARG A 97 -19.43 3.46 7.84
CA ARG A 97 -20.50 2.67 7.26
C ARG A 97 -21.25 3.50 6.22
N LEU A 98 -21.48 2.93 5.05
CA LEU A 98 -22.30 3.57 4.03
C LEU A 98 -23.78 3.58 4.47
N THR A 99 -24.44 4.73 4.29
CA THR A 99 -25.86 4.92 4.68
C THR A 99 -26.79 5.18 3.51
N ALA A 100 -26.24 5.56 2.34
CA ALA A 100 -27.01 5.85 1.14
C ALA A 100 -26.14 5.66 -0.12
N GLY A 101 -26.77 5.41 -1.27
CA GLY A 101 -26.15 5.43 -2.58
C GLY A 101 -26.63 6.62 -3.45
N PRO A 102 -26.05 6.78 -4.65
CA PRO A 102 -24.99 5.98 -5.24
C PRO A 102 -23.62 6.27 -4.61
N PHE A 103 -22.74 5.26 -4.58
CA PHE A 103 -21.37 5.40 -4.05
C PHE A 103 -20.48 6.10 -5.09
N ARG A 104 -19.74 7.12 -4.63
CA ARG A 104 -18.78 7.85 -5.47
C ARG A 104 -17.56 8.28 -4.66
N TYR A 105 -16.39 8.21 -5.30
CA TYR A 105 -15.18 8.81 -4.73
C TYR A 105 -15.29 10.33 -4.72
N GLN A 106 -14.82 10.94 -3.66
CA GLN A 106 -14.71 12.40 -3.52
C GLN A 106 -13.32 12.90 -3.90
N VAL A 107 -12.31 12.07 -3.69
CA VAL A 107 -10.91 12.35 -3.99
C VAL A 107 -10.33 11.19 -4.78
N TYR A 108 -9.55 11.49 -5.82
CA TYR A 108 -8.82 10.51 -6.61
C TYR A 108 -7.32 10.72 -6.41
N ALA A 109 -6.56 9.62 -6.45
CA ALA A 109 -5.15 9.59 -6.11
C ALA A 109 -4.25 10.34 -7.12
N ASP A 110 -4.71 10.58 -8.35
CA ASP A 110 -4.00 11.42 -9.32
C ASP A 110 -3.76 12.85 -8.83
N SER A 111 -4.61 13.36 -7.92
CA SER A 111 -4.40 14.66 -7.30
C SER A 111 -3.15 14.70 -6.43
N TYR A 112 -2.86 13.63 -5.69
CA TYR A 112 -1.62 13.48 -4.91
C TYR A 112 -0.41 13.25 -5.81
N LEU A 113 -0.57 12.38 -6.83
CA LEU A 113 0.46 12.13 -7.84
C LEU A 113 0.93 13.42 -8.52
N THR A 114 -0.01 14.25 -8.94
CA THR A 114 0.30 15.53 -9.64
C THR A 114 1.13 16.45 -8.76
N VAL A 115 0.81 16.54 -7.47
CA VAL A 115 1.62 17.32 -6.51
C VAL A 115 3.01 16.73 -6.38
N ALA A 116 3.13 15.40 -6.21
CA ALA A 116 4.41 14.73 -6.10
C ALA A 116 5.30 14.94 -7.34
N GLN A 117 4.72 14.83 -8.54
CA GLN A 117 5.45 15.03 -9.80
C GLN A 117 6.02 16.45 -9.95
N GLN A 118 5.40 17.47 -9.37
CA GLN A 118 5.92 18.85 -9.38
C GLN A 118 7.23 18.99 -8.60
N HIS A 119 7.51 18.08 -7.67
CA HIS A 119 8.67 18.09 -6.80
C HIS A 119 9.69 16.99 -7.12
N SER A 120 9.44 16.14 -8.13
CA SER A 120 10.27 14.99 -8.42
C SER A 120 10.96 15.07 -9.78
N THR A 121 12.25 14.72 -9.81
CA THR A 121 13.00 14.42 -11.03
C THR A 121 13.06 12.88 -11.28
N ALA A 122 12.68 12.09 -10.31
CA ALA A 122 12.60 10.62 -10.40
C ALA A 122 11.16 10.19 -10.75
N PRO A 123 10.98 8.97 -11.31
CA PRO A 123 9.67 8.38 -11.50
C PRO A 123 8.87 8.32 -10.20
N VAL A 124 7.57 8.66 -10.25
CA VAL A 124 6.68 8.65 -9.09
C VAL A 124 5.74 7.46 -9.16
N LYS A 125 5.74 6.61 -8.13
CA LYS A 125 4.77 5.55 -7.90
C LYS A 125 3.61 6.10 -7.05
N GLN A 126 2.37 5.70 -7.39
CA GLN A 126 1.18 6.13 -6.67
C GLN A 126 0.42 4.95 -6.09
N ALA A 127 0.18 4.97 -4.79
CA ALA A 127 -0.68 3.99 -4.13
C ALA A 127 -2.16 4.39 -4.20
N VAL A 128 -3.03 3.41 -4.45
CA VAL A 128 -4.50 3.48 -4.44
C VAL A 128 -5.05 2.35 -3.58
N ILE A 129 -6.20 2.56 -2.97
CA ILE A 129 -6.84 1.53 -2.16
C ILE A 129 -7.48 0.44 -3.03
N ALA A 130 -7.40 -0.82 -2.62
CA ALA A 130 -8.11 -1.92 -3.27
C ALA A 130 -9.63 -1.77 -3.12
N PRO A 131 -10.44 -2.02 -4.16
CA PRO A 131 -11.89 -1.97 -4.04
C PRO A 131 -12.43 -2.96 -3.00
N SER A 132 -11.77 -4.10 -2.78
CA SER A 132 -12.14 -5.06 -1.74
C SER A 132 -12.10 -4.45 -0.33
N ALA A 133 -11.15 -3.57 -0.02
CA ALA A 133 -11.11 -2.88 1.27
C ALA A 133 -12.34 -1.98 1.46
N LEU A 134 -12.70 -1.19 0.45
CA LEU A 134 -13.88 -0.33 0.50
C LEU A 134 -15.20 -1.09 0.39
N SER A 135 -15.19 -2.35 -0.04
CA SER A 135 -16.39 -3.21 -0.03
C SER A 135 -16.91 -3.46 1.38
N LEU A 136 -16.07 -3.27 2.40
CA LEU A 136 -16.41 -3.35 3.82
C LEU A 136 -17.28 -2.18 4.33
N LEU A 137 -17.43 -1.11 3.54
CA LEU A 137 -18.29 0.03 3.88
C LEU A 137 -19.78 -0.32 3.83
N TYR A 138 -20.16 -1.33 3.04
CA TYR A 138 -21.57 -1.68 2.86
C TYR A 138 -22.08 -2.47 4.06
N PRO A 139 -23.19 -2.02 4.71
CA PRO A 139 -23.70 -2.64 5.91
C PRO A 139 -24.31 -4.01 5.65
N ALA A 140 -24.24 -4.90 6.66
CA ALA A 140 -24.77 -6.26 6.57
C ALA A 140 -26.30 -6.31 6.45
N ASP A 141 -26.99 -5.33 7.04
CA ASP A 141 -28.45 -5.17 7.00
C ASP A 141 -28.96 -4.49 5.73
N GLY A 142 -28.06 -4.07 4.83
CA GLY A 142 -28.39 -3.47 3.55
C GLY A 142 -28.71 -1.98 3.63
N ILE A 143 -29.02 -1.39 2.47
CA ILE A 143 -29.42 0.01 2.32
C ILE A 143 -30.67 0.05 1.47
N ASP A 144 -31.73 0.72 1.96
CA ASP A 144 -32.99 0.85 1.24
C ASP A 144 -32.79 1.52 -0.13
N GLY A 145 -33.27 0.85 -1.18
CA GLY A 145 -33.17 1.37 -2.56
C GLY A 145 -31.78 1.33 -3.19
N TYR A 146 -30.77 0.77 -2.49
CA TYR A 146 -29.40 0.64 -3.02
C TYR A 146 -28.82 -0.72 -2.65
N SER A 147 -28.86 -1.66 -3.57
CA SER A 147 -28.42 -3.03 -3.31
C SER A 147 -26.90 -3.15 -3.17
N ARG A 148 -26.44 -4.23 -2.50
CA ARG A 148 -25.00 -4.55 -2.47
C ARG A 148 -24.42 -4.73 -3.88
N ALA A 149 -25.18 -5.25 -4.83
CA ALA A 149 -24.74 -5.43 -6.21
C ALA A 149 -24.51 -4.08 -6.90
N ASP A 150 -25.46 -3.12 -6.71
CA ASP A 150 -25.30 -1.76 -7.24
C ASP A 150 -24.09 -1.05 -6.61
N PHE A 151 -23.90 -1.21 -5.30
CA PHE A 151 -22.74 -0.67 -4.60
C PHE A 151 -21.42 -1.24 -5.16
N LEU A 152 -21.31 -2.55 -5.34
CA LEU A 152 -20.09 -3.17 -5.87
C LEU A 152 -19.81 -2.76 -7.33
N ALA A 153 -20.86 -2.53 -8.13
CA ALA A 153 -20.72 -2.00 -9.48
C ALA A 153 -20.19 -0.55 -9.47
N ASP A 154 -20.80 0.32 -8.66
CA ASP A 154 -20.33 1.70 -8.47
C ASP A 154 -18.89 1.73 -7.95
N LEU A 155 -18.55 0.90 -6.97
CA LEU A 155 -17.21 0.81 -6.40
C LEU A 155 -16.17 0.36 -7.43
N ALA A 156 -16.52 -0.63 -8.27
CA ALA A 156 -15.64 -1.09 -9.34
C ALA A 156 -15.39 0.01 -10.39
N ASP A 157 -16.42 0.81 -10.72
CA ASP A 157 -16.30 1.93 -11.65
C ASP A 157 -15.40 3.05 -11.07
N GLU A 158 -15.56 3.36 -9.79
CA GLU A 158 -14.75 4.38 -9.13
C GLU A 158 -13.29 3.93 -8.95
N ALA A 159 -13.05 2.66 -8.60
CA ALA A 159 -11.71 2.11 -8.49
C ALA A 159 -10.99 2.06 -9.85
N GLU A 160 -11.68 1.65 -10.93
CA GLU A 160 -11.13 1.74 -12.29
C GLU A 160 -10.72 3.16 -12.63
N LYS A 161 -11.62 4.12 -12.37
CA LYS A 161 -11.38 5.53 -12.65
C LYS A 161 -10.18 6.09 -11.88
N ASP A 162 -10.00 5.71 -10.61
CA ASP A 162 -8.87 6.14 -9.80
C ASP A 162 -7.54 5.63 -10.37
N ILE A 163 -7.47 4.34 -10.69
CA ILE A 163 -6.28 3.73 -11.31
C ILE A 163 -5.99 4.38 -12.68
N ARG A 164 -7.03 4.53 -13.53
CA ARG A 164 -6.89 5.07 -14.89
C ARG A 164 -6.38 6.50 -14.88
N ARG A 165 -6.91 7.36 -14.00
CA ARG A 165 -6.45 8.74 -13.83
C ARG A 165 -4.97 8.80 -13.43
N CYS A 166 -4.52 7.92 -12.53
CA CYS A 166 -3.10 7.84 -12.17
C CYS A 166 -2.22 7.40 -13.35
N LEU A 167 -2.66 6.40 -14.14
CA LEU A 167 -1.93 5.95 -15.32
C LEU A 167 -1.84 7.04 -16.39
N GLU A 168 -2.93 7.76 -16.64
CA GLU A 168 -3.03 8.88 -17.58
C GLU A 168 -2.19 10.08 -17.14
N ALA A 169 -2.13 10.35 -15.82
CA ALA A 169 -1.26 11.36 -15.24
C ALA A 169 0.23 10.97 -15.25
N GLY A 170 0.58 9.78 -15.74
CA GLY A 170 1.96 9.36 -15.93
C GLY A 170 2.62 8.77 -14.68
N ALA A 171 1.86 8.14 -13.80
CA ALA A 171 2.44 7.34 -12.71
C ALA A 171 3.45 6.34 -13.27
N HIS A 172 4.58 6.15 -12.60
CA HIS A 172 5.54 5.08 -12.92
C HIS A 172 4.86 3.72 -12.83
N LEU A 173 4.17 3.50 -11.74
CA LEU A 173 3.35 2.34 -11.44
C LEU A 173 2.22 2.77 -10.51
N VAL A 174 1.04 2.18 -10.65
CA VAL A 174 -0.07 2.34 -9.71
C VAL A 174 -0.11 1.11 -8.81
N GLN A 175 0.08 1.30 -7.50
CA GLN A 175 0.09 0.24 -6.50
C GLN A 175 -1.30 0.12 -5.87
N LEU A 176 -1.94 -1.02 -6.03
CA LEU A 176 -3.20 -1.37 -5.38
C LEU A 176 -2.90 -1.92 -3.98
N ASP A 177 -3.30 -1.22 -2.93
CA ASP A 177 -3.09 -1.66 -1.55
C ASP A 177 -4.19 -2.64 -1.12
N PHE A 178 -3.82 -3.92 -1.04
CA PHE A 178 -4.67 -5.06 -0.67
C PHE A 178 -4.23 -5.62 0.68
N THR A 179 -4.41 -4.86 1.75
CA THR A 179 -3.97 -5.23 3.10
C THR A 179 -4.96 -6.12 3.83
N GLU A 180 -6.23 -6.11 3.43
CA GLU A 180 -7.31 -6.90 4.02
C GLU A 180 -7.28 -8.40 3.62
N GLY A 181 -6.37 -8.82 2.73
CA GLY A 181 -6.29 -10.20 2.28
C GLY A 181 -6.05 -11.20 3.40
N ARG A 182 -5.05 -10.97 4.27
CA ARG A 182 -4.81 -11.81 5.46
C ARG A 182 -5.93 -11.66 6.49
N LEU A 183 -6.45 -10.44 6.66
CA LEU A 183 -7.57 -10.17 7.57
C LEU A 183 -8.81 -10.97 7.17
N SER A 184 -9.10 -11.11 5.88
CA SER A 184 -10.25 -11.88 5.40
C SER A 184 -10.20 -13.33 5.83
N LEU A 185 -9.03 -13.95 5.87
CA LEU A 185 -8.83 -15.33 6.35
C LEU A 185 -8.99 -15.45 7.88
N LYS A 186 -8.71 -14.37 8.63
CA LYS A 186 -8.98 -14.30 10.07
C LYS A 186 -10.47 -14.24 10.36
N LEU A 187 -11.22 -13.49 9.52
CA LEU A 187 -12.67 -13.32 9.64
C LEU A 187 -13.43 -14.54 9.11
N ASP A 188 -12.95 -15.15 8.03
CA ASP A 188 -13.54 -16.33 7.41
C ASP A 188 -12.44 -17.33 7.01
N PRO A 189 -12.11 -18.28 7.90
CA PRO A 189 -11.10 -19.31 7.64
C PRO A 189 -11.47 -20.26 6.48
N SER A 190 -12.75 -20.26 6.00
CA SER A 190 -13.14 -21.05 4.82
C SER A 190 -12.57 -20.47 3.51
N GLY A 191 -12.18 -19.18 3.52
CA GLY A 191 -11.63 -18.46 2.38
C GLY A 191 -12.67 -17.86 1.44
N GLY A 192 -13.96 -17.99 1.71
CA GLY A 192 -15.04 -17.46 0.86
C GLY A 192 -15.00 -15.92 0.74
N VAL A 193 -14.67 -15.23 1.84
CA VAL A 193 -14.49 -13.77 1.82
C VAL A 193 -13.27 -13.39 0.99
N LEU A 194 -12.14 -14.11 1.13
CA LEU A 194 -10.96 -13.89 0.30
C LEU A 194 -11.25 -14.08 -1.18
N ASP A 195 -11.95 -15.15 -1.54
CA ASP A 195 -12.33 -15.42 -2.94
C ASP A 195 -13.15 -14.26 -3.52
N SER A 196 -14.13 -13.74 -2.75
CA SER A 196 -14.93 -12.58 -3.16
C SER A 196 -14.08 -11.32 -3.35
N PHE A 197 -13.04 -11.11 -2.52
CA PHE A 197 -12.12 -9.99 -2.67
C PHE A 197 -11.25 -10.12 -3.91
N ILE A 198 -10.72 -11.32 -4.18
CA ILE A 198 -9.95 -11.61 -5.40
C ILE A 198 -10.81 -11.40 -6.65
N GLU A 199 -12.06 -11.87 -6.64
CA GLU A 199 -13.01 -11.68 -7.74
C GLU A 199 -13.30 -10.20 -8.00
N LEU A 200 -13.58 -9.41 -6.96
CA LEU A 200 -13.86 -7.97 -7.08
C LEU A 200 -12.64 -7.21 -7.62
N ASN A 201 -11.45 -7.46 -7.06
CA ASN A 201 -10.22 -6.82 -7.52
C ASN A 201 -9.92 -7.19 -8.98
N ASN A 202 -10.09 -8.47 -9.36
CA ASN A 202 -9.92 -8.91 -10.73
C ASN A 202 -10.97 -8.35 -11.69
N ALA A 203 -12.22 -8.13 -11.24
CA ALA A 203 -13.25 -7.48 -12.04
C ALA A 203 -12.85 -6.06 -12.45
N VAL A 204 -12.11 -5.35 -11.59
CA VAL A 204 -11.52 -4.04 -11.93
C VAL A 204 -10.29 -4.20 -12.83
N LEU A 205 -9.34 -5.07 -12.44
CA LEU A 205 -8.07 -5.23 -13.17
C LEU A 205 -8.26 -5.73 -14.61
N GLN A 206 -9.31 -6.51 -14.88
CA GLN A 206 -9.66 -6.98 -16.23
C GLN A 206 -10.07 -5.87 -17.20
N ARG A 207 -10.45 -4.69 -16.70
CA ARG A 207 -10.85 -3.54 -17.52
C ARG A 207 -9.66 -2.82 -18.14
N PHE A 208 -8.43 -3.18 -17.75
CA PHE A 208 -7.18 -2.64 -18.27
C PHE A 208 -6.58 -3.59 -19.31
N SER A 209 -5.91 -3.01 -20.32
CA SER A 209 -5.11 -3.77 -21.28
C SER A 209 -3.89 -4.41 -20.61
N ASP A 210 -3.25 -5.38 -21.27
CA ASP A 210 -2.02 -6.02 -20.77
C ASP A 210 -0.90 -4.98 -20.54
N ALA A 211 -0.78 -3.99 -21.43
CA ALA A 211 0.20 -2.92 -21.30
C ALA A 211 -0.06 -2.00 -20.09
N GLU A 212 -1.33 -1.73 -19.79
CA GLU A 212 -1.70 -0.97 -18.59
C GLU A 212 -1.48 -1.82 -17.33
N ARG A 213 -1.88 -3.10 -17.34
CA ARG A 213 -1.66 -4.03 -16.20
C ARG A 213 -0.19 -4.21 -15.86
N ALA A 214 0.71 -4.17 -16.84
CA ALA A 214 2.15 -4.19 -16.60
C ALA A 214 2.64 -3.01 -15.73
N ARG A 215 1.83 -1.93 -15.63
CA ARG A 215 2.06 -0.75 -14.78
C ARG A 215 1.14 -0.70 -13.57
N ILE A 216 0.49 -1.80 -13.23
CA ILE A 216 -0.32 -1.95 -12.00
C ILE A 216 0.32 -3.01 -11.14
N GLY A 217 0.60 -2.69 -9.89
CA GLY A 217 1.10 -3.61 -8.88
C GLY A 217 0.09 -3.81 -7.76
N VAL A 218 0.22 -4.91 -7.02
CA VAL A 218 -0.58 -5.18 -5.82
C VAL A 218 0.35 -5.31 -4.63
N HIS A 219 0.11 -4.51 -3.59
CA HIS A 219 0.78 -4.63 -2.30
C HIS A 219 -0.09 -5.38 -1.30
N THR A 220 0.54 -6.28 -0.55
CA THR A 220 -0.09 -6.97 0.58
C THR A 220 0.86 -7.09 1.75
N CYS A 221 0.31 -6.85 2.94
CA CYS A 221 0.99 -6.99 4.22
C CYS A 221 -0.02 -7.42 5.30
N PRO A 222 0.40 -7.65 6.56
CA PRO A 222 -0.53 -7.99 7.65
C PRO A 222 -1.31 -6.78 8.17
N GLY A 223 -1.19 -5.62 7.54
CA GLY A 223 -1.78 -4.36 7.96
C GLY A 223 -1.08 -3.78 9.19
N GLY A 224 -0.03 -2.97 8.97
CA GLY A 224 0.71 -2.29 10.03
C GLY A 224 0.04 -0.99 10.46
N ASP A 225 0.05 -0.71 11.76
CA ASP A 225 -0.35 0.57 12.36
C ASP A 225 0.18 0.63 13.79
N GLN A 226 0.74 1.78 14.19
CA GLN A 226 1.23 2.03 15.56
C GLN A 226 2.11 0.88 16.13
N ASP A 227 3.10 0.42 15.36
CA ASP A 227 3.99 -0.70 15.67
C ASP A 227 3.25 -2.02 15.96
N SER A 228 2.04 -2.20 15.43
CA SER A 228 1.23 -3.41 15.57
C SER A 228 0.68 -3.86 14.22
N THR A 229 0.11 -5.07 14.17
CA THR A 229 -0.51 -5.63 12.97
C THR A 229 -1.87 -6.25 13.28
N HIS A 230 -2.77 -6.30 12.29
CA HIS A 230 -4.08 -6.92 12.50
C HIS A 230 -4.11 -8.42 12.15
N SER A 231 -3.18 -8.95 11.34
CA SER A 231 -3.29 -10.32 10.81
C SER A 231 -1.95 -11.04 10.58
N LEU A 232 -0.87 -10.64 11.27
CA LEU A 232 0.41 -11.36 11.19
C LEU A 232 0.32 -12.80 11.73
N ASP A 233 -0.64 -13.06 12.60
CA ASP A 233 -0.98 -14.37 13.15
C ASP A 233 -1.65 -15.34 12.15
N VAL A 234 -2.05 -14.87 10.97
CA VAL A 234 -2.61 -15.72 9.90
C VAL A 234 -1.50 -16.27 9.02
N ASP A 235 -1.53 -17.57 8.72
CA ASP A 235 -0.54 -18.18 7.81
C ASP A 235 -0.56 -17.55 6.43
N TYR A 236 0.52 -16.89 6.07
CA TYR A 236 0.67 -16.21 4.78
C TYR A 236 0.58 -17.17 3.58
N ALA A 237 0.95 -18.43 3.79
CA ALA A 237 0.83 -19.49 2.78
C ALA A 237 -0.63 -19.71 2.32
N ALA A 238 -1.61 -19.41 3.14
CA ALA A 238 -3.02 -19.52 2.77
C ALA A 238 -3.49 -18.40 1.84
N LEU A 239 -2.88 -17.20 1.93
CA LEU A 239 -3.19 -16.06 1.07
C LEU A 239 -2.50 -16.13 -0.29
N LEU A 240 -1.20 -16.45 -0.31
CA LEU A 240 -0.33 -16.26 -1.48
C LEU A 240 -0.84 -16.91 -2.77
N PRO A 241 -1.35 -18.17 -2.79
CA PRO A 241 -1.85 -18.78 -4.03
C PRO A 241 -3.07 -18.06 -4.61
N LYS A 242 -3.87 -17.40 -3.76
CA LYS A 242 -5.03 -16.61 -4.19
C LYS A 242 -4.61 -15.21 -4.61
N LEU A 243 -3.74 -14.56 -3.84
CA LEU A 243 -3.16 -13.25 -4.17
C LEU A 243 -2.55 -13.24 -5.57
N LEU A 244 -1.77 -14.27 -5.90
CA LEU A 244 -1.06 -14.39 -7.18
C LEU A 244 -1.97 -14.73 -8.37
N GLN A 245 -3.29 -14.88 -8.15
CA GLN A 245 -4.32 -14.92 -9.21
C GLN A 245 -4.79 -13.53 -9.63
N LEU A 246 -4.39 -12.46 -8.93
CA LEU A 246 -4.70 -11.10 -9.34
C LEU A 246 -3.96 -10.76 -10.65
N ARG A 247 -4.66 -10.10 -11.57
CA ARG A 247 -4.16 -9.77 -12.90
C ARG A 247 -3.34 -8.48 -12.89
N ALA A 248 -2.23 -8.49 -12.18
CA ALA A 248 -1.32 -7.36 -12.03
C ALA A 248 0.07 -7.69 -12.59
N GLY A 249 0.81 -6.68 -13.03
CA GLY A 249 2.18 -6.84 -13.55
C GLY A 249 3.25 -6.92 -12.47
N ALA A 250 2.92 -6.52 -11.22
CA ALA A 250 3.85 -6.59 -10.11
C ALA A 250 3.13 -6.95 -8.79
N PHE A 251 3.86 -7.61 -7.89
CA PHE A 251 3.41 -7.92 -6.54
C PHE A 251 4.43 -7.43 -5.53
N TYR A 252 3.98 -6.71 -4.50
CA TYR A 252 4.79 -6.24 -3.39
C TYR A 252 4.37 -7.03 -2.16
N VAL A 253 5.24 -7.94 -1.71
CA VAL A 253 4.90 -8.94 -0.71
C VAL A 253 5.79 -8.81 0.51
N GLN A 254 5.19 -8.82 1.69
CA GLN A 254 5.90 -8.90 2.95
C GLN A 254 6.78 -10.17 2.98
N LEU A 255 8.00 -10.04 3.50
CA LEU A 255 8.90 -11.17 3.69
C LEU A 255 9.85 -11.00 4.87
N ALA A 256 10.29 -9.75 5.19
CA ALA A 256 11.30 -9.51 6.23
C ALA A 256 10.84 -9.94 7.62
N SER A 257 9.54 -9.76 7.93
CA SER A 257 8.93 -10.13 9.20
C SER A 257 8.28 -11.53 9.20
N GLU A 258 8.38 -12.30 8.10
CA GLU A 258 7.88 -13.68 8.06
C GLU A 258 8.81 -14.66 8.80
N ALA A 259 8.20 -15.54 9.60
CA ALA A 259 8.95 -16.53 10.39
C ALA A 259 9.65 -17.59 9.53
N ASP A 260 9.10 -17.90 8.35
CA ASP A 260 9.66 -18.89 7.41
C ASP A 260 9.67 -18.29 5.98
N PRO A 261 10.66 -17.44 5.68
CA PRO A 261 10.79 -16.81 4.37
C PRO A 261 11.03 -17.82 3.23
N ASP A 262 11.71 -18.94 3.50
CA ASP A 262 11.94 -19.98 2.48
C ASP A 262 10.62 -20.62 2.03
N LYS A 263 9.67 -20.90 2.96
CA LYS A 263 8.33 -21.38 2.63
C LYS A 263 7.56 -20.36 1.79
N VAL A 264 7.59 -19.09 2.16
CA VAL A 264 6.93 -18.01 1.42
C VAL A 264 7.48 -17.90 0.01
N LEU A 265 8.79 -17.89 -0.15
CA LEU A 265 9.47 -17.79 -1.44
C LEU A 265 9.18 -18.99 -2.36
N ALA A 266 9.12 -20.21 -1.81
CA ALA A 266 8.76 -21.41 -2.57
C ALA A 266 7.34 -21.30 -3.16
N ILE A 267 6.38 -20.81 -2.37
CA ILE A 267 5.00 -20.61 -2.84
C ILE A 267 4.94 -19.51 -3.91
N ILE A 268 5.66 -18.40 -3.71
CA ILE A 268 5.73 -17.35 -4.72
C ILE A 268 6.31 -17.90 -6.03
N ALA A 269 7.40 -18.66 -5.98
CA ALA A 269 8.02 -19.24 -7.16
C ALA A 269 7.09 -20.20 -7.92
N GLU A 270 6.23 -20.93 -7.20
CA GLU A 270 5.25 -21.85 -7.78
C GLU A 270 4.09 -21.14 -8.47
N HIS A 271 3.61 -20.02 -7.89
CA HIS A 271 2.34 -19.39 -8.28
C HIS A 271 2.49 -18.06 -9.01
N LEU A 272 3.68 -17.43 -9.02
CA LEU A 272 3.90 -16.12 -9.66
C LEU A 272 3.62 -16.20 -11.17
N PRO A 273 2.68 -15.41 -11.72
CA PRO A 273 2.40 -15.37 -13.15
C PRO A 273 3.67 -15.13 -13.98
N ALA A 274 3.77 -15.78 -15.16
CA ALA A 274 5.00 -15.76 -15.96
C ALA A 274 5.43 -14.35 -16.41
N ASP A 275 4.48 -13.46 -16.59
CA ASP A 275 4.64 -12.08 -17.04
C ASP A 275 4.73 -11.06 -15.87
N ALA A 276 4.59 -11.53 -14.63
CA ALA A 276 4.64 -10.66 -13.45
C ALA A 276 6.02 -10.64 -12.77
N ARG A 277 6.30 -9.56 -12.09
CA ARG A 277 7.46 -9.35 -11.21
C ARG A 277 7.01 -9.37 -9.75
N VAL A 278 7.89 -9.80 -8.85
CA VAL A 278 7.66 -9.69 -7.42
C VAL A 278 8.72 -8.83 -6.75
N PHE A 279 8.27 -7.88 -5.93
CA PHE A 279 9.09 -7.11 -5.01
C PHE A 279 8.93 -7.73 -3.62
N VAL A 280 10.01 -8.25 -3.09
CA VAL A 280 10.00 -8.87 -1.75
C VAL A 280 10.38 -7.83 -0.69
N GLY A 281 9.65 -7.83 0.41
CA GLY A 281 9.97 -7.01 1.57
C GLY A 281 11.29 -7.44 2.20
N VAL A 282 12.21 -6.49 2.33
CA VAL A 282 13.53 -6.71 2.94
C VAL A 282 13.79 -5.81 4.14
N ILE A 283 12.81 -4.99 4.48
CA ILE A 283 12.76 -4.08 5.62
C ILE A 283 11.48 -4.36 6.40
N ASP A 284 11.58 -4.54 7.71
CA ASP A 284 10.45 -4.61 8.63
C ASP A 284 10.19 -3.20 9.21
N PRO A 285 9.11 -2.50 8.83
CA PRO A 285 8.83 -1.15 9.32
C PRO A 285 8.46 -1.11 10.82
N ILE A 286 8.04 -2.23 11.40
CA ILE A 286 7.61 -2.33 12.81
C ILE A 286 8.81 -2.55 13.74
N ASP A 287 9.84 -3.26 13.30
CA ASP A 287 11.07 -3.40 14.09
C ASP A 287 11.74 -2.01 14.25
N PRO A 288 11.91 -1.48 15.47
CA PRO A 288 12.56 -0.19 15.66
C PRO A 288 14.05 -0.18 15.27
N ARG A 289 14.66 -1.34 15.11
CA ARG A 289 16.04 -1.51 14.68
C ARG A 289 16.17 -1.24 13.18
N VAL A 290 17.16 -0.47 12.79
CA VAL A 290 17.51 -0.30 11.38
C VAL A 290 18.33 -1.51 10.92
N GLU A 291 17.89 -2.18 9.87
CA GLU A 291 18.63 -3.28 9.22
C GLU A 291 19.97 -2.80 8.66
N THR A 292 20.97 -3.68 8.67
CA THR A 292 22.23 -3.38 7.97
C THR A 292 22.09 -3.69 6.47
N PRO A 293 22.87 -3.02 5.59
CA PRO A 293 22.91 -3.36 4.17
C PRO A 293 23.25 -4.84 3.90
N GLU A 294 24.07 -5.44 4.74
CA GLU A 294 24.47 -6.85 4.63
C GLU A 294 23.28 -7.78 4.96
N GLU A 295 22.49 -7.49 5.99
CA GLU A 295 21.27 -8.25 6.29
C GLU A 295 20.28 -8.18 5.13
N VAL A 296 20.09 -6.98 4.56
CA VAL A 296 19.23 -6.78 3.38
C VAL A 296 19.75 -7.56 2.18
N ARG A 297 21.05 -7.47 1.89
CA ARG A 297 21.70 -8.28 0.84
C ARG A 297 21.41 -9.77 1.01
N ASP A 298 21.59 -10.31 2.22
CA ASP A 298 21.45 -11.73 2.49
C ASP A 298 19.99 -12.21 2.32
N ARG A 299 19.00 -11.38 2.68
CA ARG A 299 17.58 -11.62 2.39
C ARG A 299 17.32 -11.69 0.89
N ILE A 300 17.92 -10.78 0.10
CA ILE A 300 17.79 -10.75 -1.36
C ILE A 300 18.45 -11.96 -2.00
N LEU A 301 19.65 -12.34 -1.54
CA LEU A 301 20.35 -13.53 -2.04
C LEU A 301 19.57 -14.82 -1.71
N THR A 302 18.86 -14.86 -0.60
CA THR A 302 17.92 -15.94 -0.29
C THR A 302 16.77 -15.97 -1.29
N ALA A 303 16.14 -14.84 -1.58
CA ALA A 303 15.06 -14.74 -2.58
C ALA A 303 15.53 -15.15 -3.99
N ALA A 304 16.76 -14.78 -4.37
CA ALA A 304 17.35 -15.11 -5.66
C ALA A 304 17.62 -16.62 -5.88
N ARG A 305 17.54 -17.44 -4.82
CA ARG A 305 17.58 -18.92 -4.94
C ARG A 305 16.27 -19.50 -5.50
N TYR A 306 15.16 -18.78 -5.34
CA TYR A 306 13.82 -19.20 -5.72
C TYR A 306 13.33 -18.49 -6.99
N LEU A 307 13.76 -17.25 -7.20
CA LEU A 307 13.23 -16.35 -8.20
C LEU A 307 14.35 -15.85 -9.13
N PRO A 308 14.14 -15.82 -10.45
CA PRO A 308 15.12 -15.25 -11.37
C PRO A 308 15.26 -13.75 -11.13
N ALA A 309 16.49 -13.23 -11.22
CA ALA A 309 16.83 -11.84 -10.86
C ALA A 309 16.09 -10.79 -11.72
N ASP A 310 15.72 -11.13 -12.96
CA ASP A 310 14.96 -10.26 -13.87
C ASP A 310 13.47 -10.14 -13.47
N ARG A 311 13.01 -11.01 -12.57
CA ARG A 311 11.64 -10.98 -12.00
C ARG A 311 11.60 -10.58 -10.53
N LEU A 312 12.75 -10.35 -9.91
CA LEU A 312 12.91 -10.00 -8.51
C LEU A 312 13.13 -8.50 -8.35
N GLY A 313 12.40 -7.88 -7.44
CA GLY A 313 12.62 -6.53 -6.93
C GLY A 313 12.63 -6.53 -5.41
N THR A 314 12.89 -5.37 -4.80
CA THR A 314 12.90 -5.19 -3.34
C THR A 314 12.00 -4.04 -2.91
N CYS A 315 11.36 -4.19 -1.75
CA CYS A 315 10.54 -3.17 -1.12
C CYS A 315 10.66 -3.24 0.42
N ASP A 316 9.93 -2.40 1.11
CA ASP A 316 9.65 -2.54 2.54
C ASP A 316 8.47 -3.52 2.72
N ASP A 317 8.32 -4.16 3.87
CA ASP A 317 7.20 -5.08 4.13
C ASP A 317 5.85 -4.36 4.11
N CYS A 318 5.82 -3.12 4.57
CA CYS A 318 4.64 -2.24 4.60
C CYS A 318 5.07 -0.77 4.48
N GLY A 319 4.10 0.16 4.44
CA GLY A 319 4.36 1.58 4.67
C GLY A 319 4.75 1.85 6.12
N PHE A 320 5.47 2.94 6.38
CA PHE A 320 5.97 3.28 7.72
C PHE A 320 4.94 4.04 8.59
N ALA A 321 3.94 4.69 7.98
CA ALA A 321 2.89 5.42 8.70
C ALA A 321 1.63 5.55 7.82
N PRO A 322 0.82 4.48 7.69
CA PRO A 322 -0.31 4.43 6.76
C PRO A 322 -1.50 5.31 7.19
N PHE A 323 -1.55 5.71 8.45
CA PHE A 323 -2.53 6.65 8.99
C PHE A 323 -1.87 7.98 9.36
N ALA A 324 -2.61 9.08 9.23
CA ALA A 324 -2.06 10.42 9.47
C ALA A 324 -1.63 10.68 10.92
N ASP A 325 -2.21 9.94 11.86
CA ASP A 325 -1.95 10.00 13.30
C ASP A 325 -0.96 8.94 13.79
N ASP A 326 -0.41 8.11 12.90
CA ASP A 326 0.62 7.14 13.28
C ASP A 326 1.96 7.86 13.47
N THR A 327 2.46 7.83 14.71
CA THR A 327 3.72 8.45 15.14
C THR A 327 4.68 7.44 15.80
N SER A 328 4.41 6.14 15.67
CA SER A 328 5.19 5.08 16.28
C SER A 328 6.62 5.01 15.77
N THR A 329 6.81 5.18 14.47
CA THR A 329 8.15 5.23 13.84
C THR A 329 8.55 6.66 13.50
N SER A 330 9.81 7.04 13.80
CA SER A 330 10.33 8.36 13.44
C SER A 330 10.66 8.45 11.94
N ARG A 331 10.58 9.67 11.37
CA ARG A 331 11.03 9.92 9.99
C ARG A 331 12.49 9.51 9.78
N ASP A 332 13.36 9.80 10.73
CA ASP A 332 14.80 9.48 10.65
C ASP A 332 15.01 7.97 10.58
N THR A 333 14.29 7.20 11.39
CA THR A 333 14.31 5.73 11.36
C THR A 333 13.81 5.20 10.02
N ALA A 334 12.68 5.69 9.52
CA ALA A 334 12.12 5.28 8.24
C ALA A 334 13.10 5.53 7.07
N PHE A 335 13.70 6.73 7.01
CA PHE A 335 14.69 7.03 5.97
C PHE A 335 16.01 6.26 6.14
N ALA A 336 16.45 5.97 7.37
CA ALA A 336 17.61 5.12 7.60
C ALA A 336 17.36 3.67 7.11
N LYS A 337 16.17 3.12 7.32
CA LYS A 337 15.75 1.81 6.82
C LYS A 337 15.68 1.78 5.28
N ILE A 338 15.12 2.80 4.65
CA ILE A 338 15.10 2.93 3.18
C ILE A 338 16.53 3.02 2.62
N ARG A 339 17.43 3.74 3.27
CA ARG A 339 18.84 3.78 2.89
C ARG A 339 19.48 2.39 2.95
N ALA A 340 19.20 1.62 4.01
CA ALA A 340 19.71 0.25 4.16
C ALA A 340 19.16 -0.66 3.05
N ARG A 341 17.86 -0.53 2.68
CA ARG A 341 17.27 -1.25 1.55
C ARG A 341 18.00 -0.97 0.25
N ILE A 342 18.20 0.31 -0.09
CA ILE A 342 18.85 0.72 -1.34
C ILE A 342 20.30 0.20 -1.38
N ALA A 343 21.06 0.39 -0.30
CA ALA A 343 22.46 -0.06 -0.21
C ALA A 343 22.55 -1.60 -0.26
N GLY A 344 21.72 -2.31 0.47
CA GLY A 344 21.69 -3.78 0.47
C GLY A 344 21.27 -4.36 -0.88
N THR A 345 20.37 -3.69 -1.60
CA THR A 345 19.99 -4.10 -2.96
C THR A 345 21.16 -3.95 -3.92
N ALA A 346 21.96 -2.89 -3.82
CA ALA A 346 23.17 -2.71 -4.61
C ALA A 346 24.21 -3.80 -4.31
N LEU A 347 24.44 -4.13 -3.03
CA LEU A 347 25.35 -5.21 -2.62
C LEU A 347 24.87 -6.59 -3.15
N ALA A 348 23.58 -6.84 -3.16
CA ALA A 348 23.02 -8.08 -3.72
C ALA A 348 23.20 -8.17 -5.24
N ALA A 349 22.97 -7.08 -5.97
CA ALA A 349 23.19 -7.03 -7.41
C ALA A 349 24.68 -7.29 -7.75
N GLU A 350 25.62 -6.69 -7.02
CA GLU A 350 27.04 -6.96 -7.15
C GLU A 350 27.39 -8.45 -6.91
N ALA A 351 26.85 -9.01 -5.82
CA ALA A 351 27.08 -10.43 -5.48
C ALA A 351 26.51 -11.39 -6.53
N LEU A 352 25.44 -11.01 -7.22
CA LEU A 352 24.83 -11.79 -8.32
C LEU A 352 25.48 -11.51 -9.69
N GLY A 353 26.38 -10.55 -9.79
CA GLY A 353 27.07 -10.18 -11.02
C GLY A 353 26.18 -9.48 -12.05
N ILE A 354 25.21 -8.69 -11.60
CA ILE A 354 24.22 -7.99 -12.46
C ILE A 354 24.18 -6.49 -12.18
#